data_65ea4a2134286d3685c1db2e1e48c263
#
_entry.id   65ea4a2134286d3685c1db2e1e48c263
#
_cell.length_a   1.000
_cell.length_b   1.000
_cell.length_c   1.000
_cell.angle_alpha   90.00
_cell.angle_beta   90.00
_cell.angle_gamma   90.00
#
_symmetry.space_group_name_H-M   'P 1'
#
loop_
_entity.id
_entity.type
_entity.pdbx_description
1 polymer ?
#
loop_
_entity_poly.entity_id
_entity_poly.type
_entity_poly.pdbx_seq_one_letter_code
_entity_poly.pdbx_strand_id
1 'polypeptide(L)'
;MAQQLYIPRHLESIIRDAAQYFSVISVTGSRQSGKSTMLKHLFPQLPKYSLKDLHIRAFAEQDPIAFLNQHKEGMFIDEVQKVPALLDYIQGIVDDEPERRFVLTGSSNLELLQGLTESLPGRAGVYELLPMSIDEAAEQLASKNVNQLLYDGLYPAICAGKNVARLFYPSYVKTYLEKDVRDLLRIKDQMQFLKFMKLCAARIGSLFNASEIGMEVGVDSKTITHWLSVLQASYLVTLLPPYYENISKRVVKTPKLYFNDPGLACYLLDIETPKQLELDKMRGAIFENMVVMECMKHRYNQGKEGGVFFYRDSNGNEVDILLKEEGQLTAIEVKSSMTYQPDFAKSLKRLHEWTTTPITQRAIVYGGDFENTAGEIQLLQYSNINKLFAK
;
A
#
# COMPACT_ATOMS: atom_id res chain seq x y z
N MET A 1 18.30 -19.03 -20.06
CA MET A 1 17.25 -18.50 -19.15
C MET A 1 17.39 -16.98 -19.16
N ALA A 2 16.35 -16.26 -19.57
CA ALA A 2 16.40 -14.80 -19.53
C ALA A 2 16.66 -14.36 -18.09
N GLN A 3 17.68 -13.52 -17.89
CA GLN A 3 18.01 -12.94 -16.60
C GLN A 3 16.74 -12.26 -16.07
N GLN A 4 16.31 -12.66 -14.89
CA GLN A 4 15.05 -12.18 -14.33
C GLN A 4 15.23 -10.68 -14.03
N LEU A 5 14.57 -9.81 -14.80
CA LEU A 5 14.64 -8.36 -14.61
C LEU A 5 14.20 -8.05 -13.18
N TYR A 6 15.11 -7.60 -12.36
CA TYR A 6 14.86 -7.08 -11.03
C TYR A 6 14.71 -5.55 -11.15
N ILE A 7 13.62 -5.03 -10.62
CA ILE A 7 13.38 -3.59 -10.52
C ILE A 7 13.66 -3.21 -9.07
N PRO A 8 14.69 -2.36 -8.81
CA PRO A 8 15.03 -1.93 -7.45
C PRO A 8 13.88 -1.21 -6.78
N ARG A 9 13.81 -1.30 -5.45
CA ARG A 9 12.78 -0.64 -4.64
C ARG A 9 13.40 0.49 -3.83
N HIS A 10 12.69 1.60 -3.71
CA HIS A 10 13.17 2.76 -2.92
C HIS A 10 13.36 2.41 -1.44
N LEU A 11 12.56 1.49 -0.91
CA LEU A 11 12.67 1.01 0.47
C LEU A 11 14.01 0.31 0.77
N GLU A 12 14.77 -0.14 -0.24
CA GLU A 12 16.02 -0.86 -0.04
C GLU A 12 17.07 -0.07 0.73
N SER A 13 17.18 1.24 0.46
CA SER A 13 18.13 2.11 1.17
C SER A 13 17.83 2.17 2.67
N ILE A 14 16.56 2.36 3.01
CA ILE A 14 16.09 2.41 4.40
C ILE A 14 16.34 1.08 5.11
N ILE A 15 16.08 -0.05 4.44
CA ILE A 15 16.31 -1.38 5.02
C ILE A 15 17.82 -1.63 5.25
N ARG A 16 18.69 -1.20 4.32
CA ARG A 16 20.16 -1.32 4.50
C ARG A 16 20.65 -0.52 5.71
N ASP A 17 20.15 0.70 5.87
CA ASP A 17 20.48 1.55 6.99
C ASP A 17 19.94 0.94 8.30
N ALA A 18 18.68 0.52 8.32
CA ALA A 18 18.07 -0.11 9.47
C ALA A 18 18.77 -1.40 9.92
N ALA A 19 19.29 -2.19 8.98
CA ALA A 19 20.02 -3.40 9.29
C ALA A 19 21.34 -3.16 10.06
N GLN A 20 21.80 -1.91 10.15
CA GLN A 20 22.95 -1.56 10.99
C GLN A 20 22.56 -1.45 12.47
N TYR A 21 21.29 -1.18 12.77
CA TYR A 21 20.78 -0.89 14.11
C TYR A 21 19.88 -1.99 14.68
N PHE A 22 19.15 -2.72 13.81
CA PHE A 22 18.22 -3.75 14.23
C PHE A 22 18.71 -5.14 13.87
N SER A 23 18.70 -6.05 14.83
CA SER A 23 19.01 -7.47 14.61
C SER A 23 17.93 -8.20 13.80
N VAL A 24 16.69 -7.68 13.84
CA VAL A 24 15.56 -8.22 13.09
C VAL A 24 15.05 -7.18 12.11
N ILE A 25 14.90 -7.56 10.83
CA ILE A 25 14.24 -6.77 9.81
C ILE A 25 12.98 -7.51 9.36
N SER A 26 11.82 -6.89 9.51
CA SER A 26 10.55 -7.45 9.06
C SER A 26 9.93 -6.61 7.96
N VAL A 27 9.58 -7.25 6.83
CA VAL A 27 8.88 -6.58 5.73
C VAL A 27 7.53 -7.26 5.49
N THR A 28 6.47 -6.49 5.71
CA THR A 28 5.09 -6.87 5.44
C THR A 28 4.57 -6.22 4.15
N GLY A 29 3.39 -6.57 3.70
CA GLY A 29 2.78 -5.96 2.50
C GLY A 29 1.99 -6.96 1.67
N SER A 30 1.29 -6.47 0.64
CA SER A 30 0.42 -7.29 -0.20
C SER A 30 1.14 -8.50 -0.80
N ARG A 31 0.39 -9.57 -1.06
CA ARG A 31 0.92 -10.70 -1.83
C ARG A 31 1.46 -10.20 -3.17
N GLN A 32 2.56 -10.81 -3.63
CA GLN A 32 3.19 -10.50 -4.92
C GLN A 32 3.73 -9.05 -5.05
N SER A 33 3.84 -8.27 -3.96
CA SER A 33 4.48 -6.94 -3.98
C SER A 33 6.01 -6.97 -4.13
N GLY A 34 6.62 -8.16 -4.10
CA GLY A 34 8.06 -8.33 -4.32
C GLY A 34 8.92 -8.43 -3.06
N LYS A 35 8.34 -8.50 -1.85
CA LYS A 35 9.05 -8.59 -0.55
C LYS A 35 10.20 -9.58 -0.54
N SER A 36 9.87 -10.86 -0.78
CA SER A 36 10.87 -11.94 -0.74
C SER A 36 11.95 -11.80 -1.82
N THR A 37 11.63 -11.18 -2.97
CA THR A 37 12.59 -10.91 -4.05
C THR A 37 13.55 -9.79 -3.63
N MET A 38 13.03 -8.69 -3.12
CA MET A 38 13.81 -7.55 -2.62
C MET A 38 14.76 -7.98 -1.50
N LEU A 39 14.24 -8.66 -0.47
CA LEU A 39 15.06 -9.08 0.68
C LEU A 39 16.11 -10.13 0.31
N LYS A 40 15.82 -11.04 -0.62
CA LYS A 40 16.83 -11.96 -1.15
C LYS A 40 17.96 -11.21 -1.89
N HIS A 41 17.62 -10.11 -2.53
CA HIS A 41 18.60 -9.27 -3.23
C HIS A 41 19.46 -8.46 -2.25
N LEU A 42 18.83 -7.96 -1.17
CA LEU A 42 19.51 -7.19 -0.13
C LEU A 42 20.41 -8.04 0.78
N PHE A 43 20.00 -9.28 1.08
CA PHE A 43 20.67 -10.18 2.01
C PHE A 43 21.02 -11.52 1.34
N PRO A 44 21.82 -11.51 0.27
CA PRO A 44 22.16 -12.73 -0.48
C PRO A 44 22.97 -13.73 0.33
N GLN A 45 23.64 -13.28 1.38
CA GLN A 45 24.45 -14.11 2.28
C GLN A 45 23.61 -14.92 3.29
N LEU A 46 22.36 -14.49 3.58
CA LEU A 46 21.51 -15.19 4.52
C LEU A 46 20.79 -16.37 3.85
N PRO A 47 20.87 -17.57 4.43
CA PRO A 47 20.10 -18.71 3.92
C PRO A 47 18.61 -18.46 4.06
N LYS A 48 17.85 -18.75 3.01
CA LYS A 48 16.40 -18.51 2.96
C LYS A 48 15.62 -19.78 3.25
N TYR A 49 14.71 -19.71 4.22
CA TYR A 49 13.74 -20.73 4.56
C TYR A 49 12.32 -20.20 4.35
N SER A 50 11.50 -20.94 3.60
CA SER A 50 10.09 -20.58 3.40
C SER A 50 9.18 -21.51 4.17
N LEU A 51 8.43 -20.95 5.11
CA LEU A 51 7.44 -21.71 5.90
C LEU A 51 6.18 -22.08 5.09
N LYS A 52 6.15 -21.78 3.78
CA LYS A 52 5.20 -22.39 2.83
C LYS A 52 5.51 -23.86 2.58
N ASP A 53 6.80 -24.25 2.67
CA ASP A 53 7.22 -25.63 2.60
C ASP A 53 6.81 -26.38 3.86
N LEU A 54 6.08 -27.47 3.68
CA LEU A 54 5.52 -28.24 4.79
C LEU A 54 6.58 -28.91 5.65
N HIS A 55 7.71 -29.37 5.05
CA HIS A 55 8.79 -30.01 5.79
C HIS A 55 9.57 -29.00 6.63
N ILE A 56 9.87 -27.83 6.06
CA ILE A 56 10.54 -26.74 6.76
C ILE A 56 9.65 -26.24 7.91
N ARG A 57 8.35 -26.06 7.66
CA ARG A 57 7.40 -25.64 8.67
C ARG A 57 7.28 -26.66 9.81
N ALA A 58 7.10 -27.93 9.49
CA ALA A 58 7.03 -29.00 10.50
C ALA A 58 8.28 -29.04 11.39
N PHE A 59 9.46 -28.86 10.82
CA PHE A 59 10.70 -28.78 11.59
C PHE A 59 10.72 -27.55 12.50
N ALA A 60 10.36 -26.38 11.98
CA ALA A 60 10.31 -25.14 12.76
C ALA A 60 9.27 -25.19 13.90
N GLU A 61 8.17 -25.92 13.74
CA GLU A 61 7.15 -26.14 14.78
C GLU A 61 7.61 -27.17 15.83
N GLN A 62 8.28 -28.25 15.42
CA GLN A 62 8.70 -29.33 16.32
C GLN A 62 9.91 -28.96 17.17
N ASP A 63 10.92 -28.30 16.59
CA ASP A 63 12.13 -27.87 17.28
C ASP A 63 12.56 -26.47 16.80
N PRO A 64 11.91 -25.40 17.29
CA PRO A 64 12.24 -24.02 16.94
C PRO A 64 13.70 -23.66 17.21
N ILE A 65 14.27 -24.18 18.30
CA ILE A 65 15.65 -23.87 18.69
C ILE A 65 16.64 -24.51 17.70
N ALA A 66 16.48 -25.79 17.38
CA ALA A 66 17.34 -26.45 16.40
C ALA A 66 17.17 -25.82 15.00
N PHE A 67 15.94 -25.45 14.63
CA PHE A 67 15.67 -24.75 13.36
C PHE A 67 16.43 -23.42 13.27
N LEU A 68 16.30 -22.55 14.28
CA LEU A 68 16.96 -21.24 14.31
C LEU A 68 18.48 -21.34 14.43
N ASN A 69 19.00 -22.38 15.08
CA ASN A 69 20.43 -22.59 15.29
C ASN A 69 21.18 -23.27 14.15
N GLN A 70 20.50 -23.59 13.02
CA GLN A 70 21.18 -24.14 11.84
C GLN A 70 22.26 -23.19 11.28
N HIS A 71 22.08 -21.87 11.48
CA HIS A 71 23.00 -20.85 10.97
C HIS A 71 23.32 -19.81 12.03
N LYS A 72 24.58 -19.70 12.41
CA LYS A 72 25.05 -18.75 13.43
C LYS A 72 24.94 -17.29 12.98
N GLU A 73 25.07 -17.04 11.68
CA GLU A 73 24.94 -15.68 11.10
C GLU A 73 23.49 -15.17 11.10
N GLY A 74 22.53 -16.07 11.30
CA GLY A 74 21.11 -15.81 11.17
C GLY A 74 20.52 -16.36 9.88
N MET A 75 19.29 -15.95 9.55
CA MET A 75 18.57 -16.48 8.39
C MET A 75 17.46 -15.56 7.87
N PHE A 76 17.03 -15.80 6.65
CA PHE A 76 15.85 -15.19 6.06
C PHE A 76 14.66 -16.18 6.15
N ILE A 77 13.63 -15.82 6.92
CA ILE A 77 12.40 -16.61 7.11
C ILE A 77 11.25 -15.97 6.34
N ASP A 78 10.76 -16.67 5.32
CA ASP A 78 9.65 -16.22 4.48
C ASP A 78 8.32 -16.80 4.99
N GLU A 79 7.29 -15.93 5.13
CA GLU A 79 5.96 -16.23 5.68
C GLU A 79 5.99 -16.67 7.16
N VAL A 80 6.72 -15.91 7.98
CA VAL A 80 6.94 -16.22 9.41
C VAL A 80 5.63 -16.35 10.21
N GLN A 81 4.54 -15.69 9.79
CA GLN A 81 3.22 -15.83 10.44
C GLN A 81 2.66 -17.25 10.42
N LYS A 82 3.22 -18.17 9.64
CA LYS A 82 2.81 -19.58 9.67
C LYS A 82 3.30 -20.35 10.90
N VAL A 83 4.31 -19.81 11.58
CA VAL A 83 4.84 -20.33 12.86
C VAL A 83 5.14 -19.13 13.77
N PRO A 84 4.12 -18.48 14.33
CA PRO A 84 4.26 -17.24 15.11
C PRO A 84 5.20 -17.40 16.33
N ALA A 85 5.20 -18.57 16.96
CA ALA A 85 6.05 -18.88 18.09
C ALA A 85 7.55 -18.66 17.84
N LEU A 86 8.01 -18.66 16.58
CA LEU A 86 9.40 -18.35 16.24
C LEU A 86 9.84 -16.96 16.70
N LEU A 87 8.89 -15.99 16.79
CA LEU A 87 9.20 -14.61 17.19
C LEU A 87 9.73 -14.55 18.62
N ASP A 88 9.17 -15.34 19.55
CA ASP A 88 9.62 -15.39 20.95
C ASP A 88 11.02 -16.00 21.05
N TYR A 89 11.30 -17.06 20.30
CA TYR A 89 12.65 -17.66 20.26
C TYR A 89 13.68 -16.72 19.62
N ILE A 90 13.30 -16.01 18.55
CA ILE A 90 14.17 -15.00 17.91
C ILE A 90 14.49 -13.89 18.90
N GLN A 91 13.52 -13.44 19.72
CA GLN A 91 13.75 -12.46 20.77
C GLN A 91 14.87 -12.92 21.73
N GLY A 92 14.75 -14.12 22.29
CA GLY A 92 15.77 -14.65 23.19
C GLY A 92 17.15 -14.72 22.54
N ILE A 93 17.21 -15.17 21.28
CA ILE A 93 18.47 -15.27 20.54
C ILE A 93 19.11 -13.89 20.33
N VAL A 94 18.37 -12.88 19.87
CA VAL A 94 18.94 -11.55 19.58
C VAL A 94 19.26 -10.75 20.85
N ASP A 95 18.70 -11.12 22.01
CA ASP A 95 19.08 -10.56 23.30
C ASP A 95 20.46 -11.06 23.77
N ASP A 96 20.76 -12.33 23.48
CA ASP A 96 22.04 -12.96 23.84
C ASP A 96 23.11 -12.75 22.74
N GLU A 97 22.70 -12.72 21.47
CA GLU A 97 23.56 -12.64 20.28
C GLU A 97 23.09 -11.49 19.35
N PRO A 98 23.31 -10.20 19.71
CA PRO A 98 22.76 -9.04 18.97
C PRO A 98 23.34 -8.85 17.56
N GLU A 99 24.47 -9.48 17.23
CA GLU A 99 25.06 -9.50 15.89
C GLU A 99 24.35 -10.45 14.93
N ARG A 100 23.57 -11.39 15.45
CA ARG A 100 22.83 -12.37 14.65
C ARG A 100 21.65 -11.74 13.93
N ARG A 101 21.52 -12.00 12.64
CA ARG A 101 20.57 -11.30 11.77
C ARG A 101 19.39 -12.18 11.38
N PHE A 102 18.17 -11.69 11.62
CA PHE A 102 16.95 -12.33 11.15
C PHE A 102 16.20 -11.39 10.20
N VAL A 103 15.90 -11.89 9.00
CA VAL A 103 15.09 -11.19 8.01
C VAL A 103 13.78 -11.93 7.85
N LEU A 104 12.68 -11.24 8.09
CA LEU A 104 11.34 -11.83 8.16
C LEU A 104 10.42 -11.25 7.09
N THR A 105 9.58 -12.08 6.49
CA THR A 105 8.47 -11.60 5.66
C THR A 105 7.14 -12.20 6.08
N GLY A 106 6.08 -11.43 5.85
CA GLY A 106 4.71 -11.88 5.96
C GLY A 106 3.78 -11.19 4.97
N SER A 107 2.74 -11.89 4.54
CA SER A 107 1.72 -11.36 3.63
C SER A 107 0.46 -10.88 4.35
N SER A 108 0.33 -11.10 5.67
CA SER A 108 -0.76 -10.64 6.51
C SER A 108 -0.21 -9.78 7.64
N ASN A 109 -0.87 -8.64 7.88
CA ASN A 109 -0.38 -7.66 8.86
C ASN A 109 -0.82 -7.98 10.30
N LEU A 110 -2.06 -8.48 10.50
CA LEU A 110 -2.63 -8.56 11.86
C LEU A 110 -1.86 -9.47 12.80
N GLU A 111 -1.62 -10.72 12.40
CA GLU A 111 -0.96 -11.70 13.28
C GLU A 111 0.54 -11.41 13.40
N LEU A 112 1.18 -11.00 12.31
CA LEU A 112 2.61 -10.74 12.31
C LEU A 112 2.95 -9.47 13.09
N LEU A 113 2.20 -8.36 12.90
CA LEU A 113 2.43 -7.12 13.64
C LEU A 113 2.15 -7.30 15.12
N GLN A 114 1.11 -8.02 15.49
CA GLN A 114 0.83 -8.33 16.90
C GLN A 114 2.00 -9.09 17.52
N GLY A 115 2.45 -10.17 16.88
CA GLY A 115 3.60 -10.94 17.37
C GLY A 115 4.90 -10.12 17.43
N LEU A 116 5.18 -9.27 16.42
CA LEU A 116 6.36 -8.39 16.42
C LEU A 116 6.31 -7.34 17.53
N THR A 117 5.13 -6.74 17.79
CA THR A 117 4.94 -5.75 18.85
C THR A 117 5.00 -6.36 20.24
N GLU A 118 4.56 -7.58 20.40
CA GLU A 118 4.61 -8.30 21.69
C GLU A 118 6.00 -8.86 21.98
N SER A 119 6.67 -9.47 20.99
CA SER A 119 7.90 -10.21 21.20
C SER A 119 9.19 -9.42 20.88
N LEU A 120 9.18 -8.46 19.95
CA LEU A 120 10.41 -7.82 19.45
C LEU A 120 10.47 -6.28 19.58
N PRO A 121 9.89 -5.65 20.64
CA PRO A 121 9.93 -4.19 20.77
C PRO A 121 11.37 -3.69 20.89
N GLY A 122 11.73 -2.70 20.04
CA GLY A 122 13.07 -2.10 20.01
C GLY A 122 14.16 -2.96 19.34
N ARG A 123 13.86 -4.22 18.95
CA ARG A 123 14.80 -5.15 18.30
C ARG A 123 14.55 -5.32 16.82
N ALA A 124 13.34 -5.01 16.36
CA ALA A 124 12.92 -5.18 14.99
C ALA A 124 12.66 -3.83 14.30
N GLY A 125 13.21 -3.66 13.10
CA GLY A 125 12.78 -2.67 12.12
C GLY A 125 11.63 -3.26 11.28
N VAL A 126 10.44 -2.66 11.35
CA VAL A 126 9.23 -3.13 10.65
C VAL A 126 8.90 -2.19 9.51
N TYR A 127 8.73 -2.73 8.31
CA TYR A 127 8.51 -1.96 7.09
C TYR A 127 7.37 -2.53 6.26
N GLU A 128 6.69 -1.66 5.53
CA GLU A 128 5.60 -2.03 4.63
C GLU A 128 6.01 -1.85 3.17
N LEU A 129 5.78 -2.87 2.33
CA LEU A 129 6.05 -2.84 0.91
C LEU A 129 4.76 -3.01 0.10
N LEU A 130 4.30 -1.91 -0.50
CA LEU A 130 3.17 -1.90 -1.43
C LEU A 130 3.63 -2.29 -2.86
N PRO A 131 2.70 -2.44 -3.84
CA PRO A 131 3.04 -2.49 -5.25
C PRO A 131 3.97 -1.34 -5.65
N MET A 132 4.61 -1.41 -6.80
CA MET A 132 5.62 -0.44 -7.22
C MET A 132 5.07 0.98 -7.31
N SER A 133 5.90 1.98 -7.02
CA SER A 133 5.60 3.36 -7.36
C SER A 133 5.82 3.60 -8.86
N ILE A 134 5.24 4.69 -9.38
CA ILE A 134 5.46 5.11 -10.77
C ILE A 134 6.95 5.37 -11.02
N ASP A 135 7.62 5.98 -10.05
CA ASP A 135 9.04 6.29 -10.14
C ASP A 135 9.92 5.03 -10.13
N GLU A 136 9.64 4.05 -9.26
CA GLU A 136 10.34 2.74 -9.26
C GLU A 136 10.21 2.00 -10.59
N ALA A 137 9.08 2.12 -11.27
CA ALA A 137 8.78 1.44 -12.53
C ALA A 137 8.90 2.36 -13.77
N ALA A 138 9.54 3.52 -13.66
CA ALA A 138 9.52 4.56 -14.70
C ALA A 138 9.96 4.07 -16.08
N GLU A 139 11.05 3.28 -16.15
CA GLU A 139 11.54 2.70 -17.40
C GLU A 139 10.52 1.76 -18.05
N GLN A 140 9.85 0.93 -17.25
CA GLN A 140 8.87 -0.05 -17.71
C GLN A 140 7.54 0.61 -18.11
N LEU A 141 7.28 1.80 -17.61
CA LEU A 141 6.05 2.57 -17.85
C LEU A 141 6.18 3.61 -18.96
N ALA A 142 7.40 3.89 -19.44
CA ALA A 142 7.69 4.98 -20.37
C ALA A 142 6.85 4.96 -21.67
N SER A 143 6.41 3.78 -22.14
CA SER A 143 5.56 3.64 -23.33
C SER A 143 4.07 3.62 -23.05
N LYS A 144 3.65 3.69 -21.78
CA LYS A 144 2.25 3.55 -21.38
C LYS A 144 1.59 4.92 -21.22
N ASN A 145 0.41 5.10 -21.78
CA ASN A 145 -0.44 6.23 -21.42
C ASN A 145 -1.12 6.00 -20.06
N VAL A 146 -1.75 7.04 -19.51
CA VAL A 146 -2.38 7.01 -18.20
C VAL A 146 -3.47 5.93 -18.09
N ASN A 147 -4.30 5.73 -19.10
CA ASN A 147 -5.38 4.74 -19.06
C ASN A 147 -4.81 3.31 -19.07
N GLN A 148 -3.72 3.07 -19.80
CA GLN A 148 -3.02 1.79 -19.79
C GLN A 148 -2.37 1.55 -18.41
N LEU A 149 -1.75 2.56 -17.80
CA LEU A 149 -1.17 2.47 -16.47
C LEU A 149 -2.22 2.15 -15.41
N LEU A 150 -3.34 2.87 -15.40
CA LEU A 150 -4.45 2.66 -14.46
C LEU A 150 -5.04 1.24 -14.59
N TYR A 151 -5.21 0.76 -15.81
CA TYR A 151 -5.75 -0.57 -16.11
C TYR A 151 -4.77 -1.69 -15.74
N ASP A 152 -3.50 -1.53 -16.09
CA ASP A 152 -2.47 -2.53 -15.82
C ASP A 152 -2.13 -2.62 -14.33
N GLY A 153 -2.16 -1.48 -13.61
CA GLY A 153 -1.69 -1.39 -12.25
C GLY A 153 -0.17 -1.49 -12.12
N LEU A 154 0.30 -1.62 -10.89
CA LEU A 154 1.71 -1.47 -10.52
C LEU A 154 2.28 -2.69 -9.79
N TYR A 155 1.66 -3.86 -9.91
CA TYR A 155 2.28 -5.08 -9.38
C TYR A 155 3.57 -5.42 -10.13
N PRO A 156 4.65 -5.83 -9.43
CA PRO A 156 5.94 -6.11 -10.04
C PRO A 156 5.90 -7.09 -11.24
N ALA A 157 5.03 -8.11 -11.17
CA ALA A 157 4.89 -9.08 -12.26
C ALA A 157 4.35 -8.47 -13.56
N ILE A 158 3.53 -7.43 -13.44
CA ILE A 158 2.96 -6.69 -14.58
C ILE A 158 3.99 -5.66 -15.07
N CYS A 159 4.60 -4.89 -14.17
CA CYS A 159 5.64 -3.91 -14.52
C CYS A 159 6.82 -4.59 -15.24
N ALA A 160 7.26 -5.74 -14.76
CA ALA A 160 8.36 -6.51 -15.38
C ALA A 160 7.95 -7.26 -16.67
N GLY A 161 6.73 -7.07 -17.19
CA GLY A 161 6.24 -7.75 -18.39
C GLY A 161 6.06 -9.27 -18.26
N LYS A 162 6.11 -9.82 -17.04
CA LYS A 162 5.95 -11.28 -16.79
C LYS A 162 4.50 -11.71 -16.79
N ASN A 163 3.57 -10.79 -16.68
CA ASN A 163 2.14 -11.05 -16.67
C ASN A 163 1.39 -9.87 -17.30
N VAL A 164 0.12 -10.07 -17.59
CA VAL A 164 -0.79 -9.04 -18.10
C VAL A 164 -2.01 -8.94 -17.18
N ALA A 165 -2.52 -7.73 -17.01
CA ALA A 165 -3.59 -7.40 -16.06
C ALA A 165 -4.80 -8.36 -16.18
N ARG A 166 -5.27 -8.61 -17.42
CA ARG A 166 -6.42 -9.47 -17.70
C ARG A 166 -6.29 -10.93 -17.23
N LEU A 167 -5.07 -11.44 -17.01
CA LEU A 167 -4.80 -12.77 -16.47
C LEU A 167 -4.41 -12.73 -15.00
N PHE A 168 -3.72 -11.67 -14.60
CA PHE A 168 -3.19 -11.50 -13.26
C PHE A 168 -4.30 -11.31 -12.22
N TYR A 169 -5.15 -10.29 -12.38
CA TYR A 169 -6.15 -9.93 -11.36
C TYR A 169 -7.22 -11.00 -11.13
N PRO A 170 -7.79 -11.65 -12.17
CA PRO A 170 -8.72 -12.77 -11.93
C PRO A 170 -8.10 -13.88 -11.09
N SER A 171 -6.86 -14.29 -11.42
CA SER A 171 -6.13 -15.30 -10.67
C SER A 171 -5.76 -14.83 -9.26
N TYR A 172 -5.34 -13.57 -9.12
CA TYR A 172 -4.99 -12.96 -7.84
C TYR A 172 -6.19 -12.94 -6.89
N VAL A 173 -7.34 -12.43 -7.31
CA VAL A 173 -8.57 -12.37 -6.50
C VAL A 173 -9.07 -13.76 -6.15
N LYS A 174 -9.11 -14.68 -7.12
CA LYS A 174 -9.52 -16.06 -6.86
C LYS A 174 -8.64 -16.73 -5.80
N THR A 175 -7.32 -16.65 -5.92
CA THR A 175 -6.39 -17.26 -4.96
C THR A 175 -6.41 -16.55 -3.61
N TYR A 176 -6.68 -15.25 -3.56
CA TYR A 176 -6.88 -14.49 -2.34
C TYR A 176 -8.14 -14.94 -1.61
N LEU A 177 -9.27 -15.04 -2.31
CA LEU A 177 -10.54 -15.51 -1.73
C LEU A 177 -10.43 -16.95 -1.19
N GLU A 178 -9.76 -17.84 -1.93
CA GLU A 178 -9.63 -19.24 -1.56
C GLU A 178 -8.69 -19.49 -0.36
N LYS A 179 -7.67 -18.65 -0.17
CA LYS A 179 -6.66 -18.86 0.88
C LYS A 179 -6.82 -17.90 2.05
N ASP A 180 -6.72 -16.60 1.78
CA ASP A 180 -6.62 -15.62 2.86
C ASP A 180 -7.96 -15.34 3.50
N VAL A 181 -8.98 -15.15 2.68
CA VAL A 181 -10.34 -14.86 3.18
C VAL A 181 -10.93 -16.07 3.88
N ARG A 182 -10.76 -17.26 3.32
CA ARG A 182 -11.27 -18.51 3.92
C ARG A 182 -10.58 -18.82 5.25
N ASP A 183 -9.26 -18.64 5.31
CA ASP A 183 -8.46 -18.94 6.51
C ASP A 183 -8.73 -17.89 7.63
N LEU A 184 -8.80 -16.60 7.28
CA LEU A 184 -8.96 -15.51 8.25
C LEU A 184 -10.40 -15.32 8.74
N LEU A 185 -11.39 -15.48 7.87
CA LEU A 185 -12.77 -15.08 8.19
C LEU A 185 -13.73 -16.24 8.39
N ARG A 186 -13.34 -17.49 8.07
CA ARG A 186 -14.24 -18.65 8.02
C ARG A 186 -15.54 -18.35 7.27
N ILE A 187 -15.46 -17.48 6.25
CA ILE A 187 -16.63 -17.03 5.48
C ILE A 187 -17.27 -18.21 4.78
N LYS A 188 -18.54 -18.45 5.09
CA LYS A 188 -19.35 -19.46 4.41
C LYS A 188 -19.78 -19.01 3.02
N ASP A 189 -19.89 -17.69 2.80
CA ASP A 189 -20.35 -17.11 1.54
C ASP A 189 -19.28 -16.20 0.89
N GLN A 190 -18.48 -16.78 0.02
CA GLN A 190 -17.48 -16.07 -0.76
C GLN A 190 -18.11 -15.09 -1.76
N MET A 191 -19.34 -15.34 -2.20
CA MET A 191 -20.04 -14.46 -3.15
C MET A 191 -20.40 -13.13 -2.51
N GLN A 192 -20.85 -13.12 -1.26
CA GLN A 192 -21.13 -11.89 -0.51
C GLN A 192 -19.85 -11.08 -0.29
N PHE A 193 -18.74 -11.74 0.02
CA PHE A 193 -17.44 -11.06 0.19
C PHE A 193 -16.94 -10.46 -1.13
N LEU A 194 -17.06 -11.17 -2.25
CA LEU A 194 -16.72 -10.63 -3.57
C LEU A 194 -17.61 -9.42 -3.92
N LYS A 195 -18.92 -9.51 -3.63
CA LYS A 195 -19.85 -8.38 -3.79
C LYS A 195 -19.41 -7.18 -2.94
N PHE A 196 -19.00 -7.41 -1.68
CA PHE A 196 -18.44 -6.37 -0.83
C PHE A 196 -17.20 -5.72 -1.45
N MET A 197 -16.23 -6.51 -1.97
CA MET A 197 -15.05 -5.97 -2.65
C MET A 197 -15.42 -5.11 -3.86
N LYS A 198 -16.38 -5.56 -4.69
CA LYS A 198 -16.87 -4.78 -5.85
C LYS A 198 -17.56 -3.48 -5.42
N LEU A 199 -18.34 -3.51 -4.34
CA LEU A 199 -18.96 -2.30 -3.78
C LEU A 199 -17.92 -1.32 -3.19
N CYS A 200 -16.85 -1.82 -2.59
CA CYS A 200 -15.72 -0.99 -2.19
C CYS A 200 -15.05 -0.33 -3.40
N ALA A 201 -14.84 -1.07 -4.49
CA ALA A 201 -14.26 -0.52 -5.73
C ALA A 201 -15.16 0.56 -6.35
N ALA A 202 -16.48 0.37 -6.33
CA ALA A 202 -17.43 1.39 -6.80
C ALA A 202 -17.52 2.64 -5.92
N ARG A 203 -16.85 2.64 -4.73
CA ARG A 203 -16.82 3.74 -3.76
C ARG A 203 -15.41 4.27 -3.49
N ILE A 204 -14.48 4.03 -4.41
CA ILE A 204 -13.12 4.61 -4.33
C ILE A 204 -13.22 6.13 -4.22
N GLY A 205 -12.41 6.72 -3.32
CA GLY A 205 -12.39 8.16 -3.05
C GLY A 205 -13.60 8.69 -2.27
N SER A 206 -14.53 7.80 -1.89
CA SER A 206 -15.72 8.16 -1.09
C SER A 206 -15.53 7.84 0.38
N LEU A 207 -16.29 8.54 1.23
CA LEU A 207 -16.34 8.26 2.66
C LEU A 207 -16.90 6.85 2.90
N PHE A 208 -16.20 6.07 3.71
CA PHE A 208 -16.59 4.67 3.96
C PHE A 208 -17.80 4.58 4.88
N ASN A 209 -18.90 4.00 4.40
CA ASN A 209 -20.13 3.79 5.17
C ASN A 209 -20.46 2.30 5.27
N ALA A 210 -20.11 1.68 6.41
CA ALA A 210 -20.31 0.26 6.64
C ALA A 210 -21.80 -0.13 6.65
N SER A 211 -22.69 0.75 7.12
CA SER A 211 -24.12 0.46 7.20
C SER A 211 -24.76 0.42 5.81
N GLU A 212 -24.42 1.37 4.95
CA GLU A 212 -24.91 1.41 3.57
C GLU A 212 -24.43 0.20 2.76
N ILE A 213 -23.13 -0.10 2.84
CA ILE A 213 -22.57 -1.28 2.16
C ILE A 213 -23.19 -2.57 2.70
N GLY A 214 -23.42 -2.66 4.01
CA GLY A 214 -24.06 -3.82 4.66
C GLY A 214 -25.47 -4.09 4.14
N MET A 215 -26.29 -3.06 3.98
CA MET A 215 -27.62 -3.18 3.38
C MET A 215 -27.56 -3.71 1.94
N GLU A 216 -26.62 -3.22 1.14
CA GLU A 216 -26.47 -3.68 -0.25
C GLU A 216 -25.94 -5.11 -0.37
N VAL A 217 -25.03 -5.51 0.52
CA VAL A 217 -24.47 -6.89 0.54
C VAL A 217 -25.48 -7.87 1.13
N GLY A 218 -26.30 -7.43 2.08
CA GLY A 218 -27.22 -8.27 2.84
C GLY A 218 -26.60 -8.83 4.14
N VAL A 219 -25.72 -8.03 4.79
CA VAL A 219 -25.08 -8.36 6.08
C VAL A 219 -25.08 -7.14 7.00
N ASP A 220 -24.81 -7.34 8.29
CA ASP A 220 -24.75 -6.25 9.25
C ASP A 220 -23.46 -5.41 9.10
N SER A 221 -23.47 -4.18 9.66
CA SER A 221 -22.36 -3.25 9.58
C SER A 221 -21.10 -3.73 10.32
N LYS A 222 -21.25 -4.57 11.36
CA LYS A 222 -20.09 -5.14 12.09
C LYS A 222 -19.35 -6.13 11.20
N THR A 223 -20.11 -6.96 10.45
CA THR A 223 -19.54 -7.86 9.44
C THR A 223 -18.76 -7.09 8.38
N ILE A 224 -19.33 -5.99 7.86
CA ILE A 224 -18.63 -5.12 6.89
C ILE A 224 -17.36 -4.52 7.47
N THR A 225 -17.40 -4.02 8.71
CA THR A 225 -16.22 -3.48 9.40
C THR A 225 -15.14 -4.55 9.58
N HIS A 226 -15.53 -5.75 9.96
CA HIS A 226 -14.60 -6.88 10.07
C HIS A 226 -14.01 -7.27 8.70
N TRP A 227 -14.83 -7.34 7.65
CA TRP A 227 -14.33 -7.61 6.30
C TRP A 227 -13.38 -6.53 5.79
N LEU A 228 -13.68 -5.27 6.09
CA LEU A 228 -12.77 -4.16 5.78
C LEU A 228 -11.42 -4.33 6.47
N SER A 229 -11.40 -4.69 7.76
CA SER A 229 -10.15 -4.91 8.49
C SER A 229 -9.29 -6.02 7.85
N VAL A 230 -9.92 -7.04 7.26
CA VAL A 230 -9.20 -8.10 6.51
C VAL A 230 -8.64 -7.57 5.19
N LEU A 231 -9.37 -6.73 4.44
CA LEU A 231 -8.83 -6.10 3.24
C LEU A 231 -7.64 -5.19 3.56
N GLN A 232 -7.70 -4.43 4.67
CA GLN A 232 -6.59 -3.60 5.14
C GLN A 232 -5.38 -4.45 5.57
N ALA A 233 -5.63 -5.48 6.40
CA ALA A 233 -4.58 -6.40 6.86
C ALA A 233 -3.89 -7.16 5.71
N SER A 234 -4.61 -7.39 4.62
CA SER A 234 -4.08 -8.00 3.39
C SER A 234 -3.44 -6.99 2.43
N TYR A 235 -3.38 -5.73 2.80
CA TYR A 235 -2.86 -4.64 1.96
C TYR A 235 -3.56 -4.53 0.59
N LEU A 236 -4.87 -4.74 0.55
CA LEU A 236 -5.68 -4.53 -0.66
C LEU A 236 -6.29 -3.15 -0.70
N VAL A 237 -6.65 -2.62 0.48
CA VAL A 237 -7.22 -1.28 0.61
C VAL A 237 -6.54 -0.49 1.72
N THR A 238 -6.60 0.83 1.59
CA THR A 238 -6.16 1.81 2.59
C THR A 238 -7.31 2.75 2.90
N LEU A 239 -7.47 3.09 4.17
CA LEU A 239 -8.36 4.15 4.60
C LEU A 239 -7.56 5.43 4.77
N LEU A 240 -7.82 6.43 3.95
CA LEU A 240 -7.21 7.75 4.06
C LEU A 240 -7.98 8.56 5.14
N PRO A 241 -7.32 8.95 6.25
CA PRO A 241 -7.97 9.73 7.30
C PRO A 241 -8.17 11.19 6.87
N PRO A 242 -9.20 11.85 7.40
CA PRO A 242 -9.34 13.29 7.24
C PRO A 242 -8.31 14.05 8.07
N TYR A 243 -7.90 15.21 7.57
CA TYR A 243 -7.03 16.13 8.30
C TYR A 243 -7.84 17.05 9.23
N TYR A 244 -7.45 17.13 10.49
CA TYR A 244 -7.99 18.09 11.44
C TYR A 244 -6.92 18.54 12.43
N GLU A 245 -6.82 19.84 12.66
CA GLU A 245 -5.90 20.44 13.64
C GLU A 245 -6.48 20.44 15.05
N ASN A 246 -7.80 20.65 15.15
CA ASN A 246 -8.55 20.70 16.39
C ASN A 246 -9.80 19.84 16.32
N ILE A 247 -10.01 19.00 17.32
CA ILE A 247 -11.18 18.12 17.47
C ILE A 247 -12.51 18.91 17.48
N SER A 248 -12.49 20.22 17.76
CA SER A 248 -13.67 21.09 17.81
C SER A 248 -14.15 21.61 16.45
N LYS A 249 -13.36 21.54 15.37
CA LYS A 249 -13.82 21.97 14.04
C LYS A 249 -14.77 20.93 13.42
N ARG A 250 -15.78 21.43 12.68
CA ARG A 250 -16.77 20.58 11.95
C ARG A 250 -16.17 19.91 10.71
N VAL A 251 -15.14 19.10 10.91
CA VAL A 251 -14.51 18.31 9.87
C VAL A 251 -15.16 16.93 9.85
N VAL A 252 -15.31 16.36 8.67
CA VAL A 252 -15.78 14.98 8.48
C VAL A 252 -14.79 14.03 9.17
N LYS A 253 -15.29 13.10 10.00
CA LYS A 253 -14.43 12.15 10.74
C LYS A 253 -14.27 10.80 10.02
N THR A 254 -15.13 10.50 9.06
CA THR A 254 -15.13 9.25 8.33
C THR A 254 -14.01 9.25 7.30
N PRO A 255 -13.17 8.20 7.23
CA PRO A 255 -12.10 8.11 6.25
C PRO A 255 -12.65 7.82 4.84
N LYS A 256 -11.86 8.17 3.82
CA LYS A 256 -12.07 7.76 2.43
C LYS A 256 -11.39 6.41 2.17
N LEU A 257 -11.99 5.59 1.29
CA LEU A 257 -11.46 4.28 0.92
C LEU A 257 -10.72 4.34 -0.41
N TYR A 258 -9.52 3.73 -0.45
CA TYR A 258 -8.71 3.58 -1.67
C TYR A 258 -8.17 2.15 -1.79
N PHE A 259 -7.97 1.68 -3.02
CA PHE A 259 -7.29 0.42 -3.30
C PHE A 259 -5.78 0.65 -3.46
N ASN A 260 -4.97 -0.26 -2.94
CA ASN A 260 -3.51 -0.11 -2.99
C ASN A 260 -2.93 -0.32 -4.40
N ASP A 261 -3.78 -0.71 -5.35
CA ASP A 261 -3.43 -0.85 -6.76
C ASP A 261 -4.61 -0.50 -7.66
N PRO A 262 -4.44 0.40 -8.67
CA PRO A 262 -5.54 0.82 -9.53
C PRO A 262 -6.04 -0.28 -10.48
N GLY A 263 -5.17 -1.20 -10.90
CA GLY A 263 -5.55 -2.30 -11.79
C GLY A 263 -6.45 -3.32 -11.10
N LEU A 264 -6.23 -3.56 -9.78
CA LEU A 264 -7.16 -4.37 -8.99
C LEU A 264 -8.54 -3.71 -8.91
N ALA A 265 -8.60 -2.40 -8.76
CA ALA A 265 -9.84 -1.65 -8.76
C ALA A 265 -10.57 -1.74 -10.12
N CYS A 266 -9.84 -1.58 -11.22
CA CYS A 266 -10.39 -1.77 -12.57
C CYS A 266 -11.00 -3.17 -12.74
N TYR A 267 -10.31 -4.21 -12.32
CA TYR A 267 -10.80 -5.58 -12.39
C TYR A 267 -12.11 -5.77 -11.59
N LEU A 268 -12.17 -5.26 -10.36
CA LEU A 268 -13.36 -5.37 -9.51
C LEU A 268 -14.55 -4.57 -10.04
N LEU A 269 -14.31 -3.54 -10.86
CA LEU A 269 -15.31 -2.74 -11.56
C LEU A 269 -15.73 -3.32 -12.92
N ASP A 270 -15.25 -4.52 -13.25
CA ASP A 270 -15.51 -5.18 -14.54
C ASP A 270 -15.03 -4.34 -15.75
N ILE A 271 -13.97 -3.53 -15.57
CA ILE A 271 -13.31 -2.78 -16.64
C ILE A 271 -12.32 -3.71 -17.33
N GLU A 272 -12.57 -4.06 -18.58
CA GLU A 272 -11.84 -5.10 -19.31
C GLU A 272 -10.73 -4.55 -20.22
N THR A 273 -10.77 -3.25 -20.54
CA THR A 273 -9.78 -2.63 -21.43
C THR A 273 -9.46 -1.19 -21.03
N PRO A 274 -8.25 -0.68 -21.34
CA PRO A 274 -7.91 0.73 -21.14
C PRO A 274 -8.84 1.71 -21.89
N LYS A 275 -9.37 1.30 -23.06
CA LYS A 275 -10.32 2.10 -23.84
C LYS A 275 -11.68 2.20 -23.14
N GLN A 276 -12.14 1.13 -22.50
CA GLN A 276 -13.36 1.17 -21.68
C GLN A 276 -13.16 2.12 -20.49
N LEU A 277 -12.01 2.03 -19.80
CA LEU A 277 -11.68 2.91 -18.68
C LEU A 277 -11.70 4.40 -19.08
N GLU A 278 -11.24 4.74 -20.28
CA GLU A 278 -11.22 6.13 -20.76
C GLU A 278 -12.61 6.78 -20.74
N LEU A 279 -13.66 6.00 -21.02
CA LEU A 279 -15.05 6.43 -21.06
C LEU A 279 -15.81 6.15 -19.75
N ASP A 280 -15.18 5.47 -18.79
CA ASP A 280 -15.85 5.06 -17.57
C ASP A 280 -15.98 6.24 -16.58
N LYS A 281 -17.15 6.33 -15.95
CA LYS A 281 -17.40 7.33 -14.89
C LYS A 281 -16.45 7.23 -13.71
N MET A 282 -15.91 6.05 -13.43
CA MET A 282 -14.97 5.80 -12.33
C MET A 282 -13.53 6.20 -12.65
N ARG A 283 -13.23 6.58 -13.91
CA ARG A 283 -11.88 6.96 -14.33
C ARG A 283 -11.26 8.05 -13.43
N GLY A 284 -12.06 9.05 -13.06
CA GLY A 284 -11.62 10.13 -12.16
C GLY A 284 -11.20 9.60 -10.79
N ALA A 285 -12.05 8.78 -10.17
CA ALA A 285 -11.78 8.19 -8.85
C ALA A 285 -10.59 7.19 -8.88
N ILE A 286 -10.44 6.40 -9.94
CA ILE A 286 -9.30 5.49 -10.11
C ILE A 286 -8.00 6.28 -10.31
N PHE A 287 -8.03 7.41 -11.02
CA PHE A 287 -6.88 8.30 -11.16
C PHE A 287 -6.50 8.94 -9.82
N GLU A 288 -7.46 9.46 -9.06
CA GLU A 288 -7.25 9.97 -7.70
C GLU A 288 -6.66 8.89 -6.80
N ASN A 289 -7.20 7.67 -6.86
CA ASN A 289 -6.69 6.51 -6.14
C ASN A 289 -5.20 6.27 -6.41
N MET A 290 -4.78 6.31 -7.67
CA MET A 290 -3.37 6.15 -8.04
C MET A 290 -2.50 7.23 -7.39
N VAL A 291 -2.91 8.50 -7.47
CA VAL A 291 -2.13 9.63 -6.92
C VAL A 291 -2.06 9.57 -5.40
N VAL A 292 -3.17 9.24 -4.71
CA VAL A 292 -3.17 9.02 -3.26
C VAL A 292 -2.18 7.91 -2.88
N MET A 293 -2.19 6.80 -3.63
CA MET A 293 -1.29 5.69 -3.34
C MET A 293 0.17 6.02 -3.63
N GLU A 294 0.49 6.89 -4.59
CA GLU A 294 1.87 7.37 -4.78
C GLU A 294 2.35 8.18 -3.56
N CYS A 295 1.50 9.02 -2.97
CA CYS A 295 1.83 9.72 -1.71
C CYS A 295 2.04 8.73 -0.55
N MET A 296 1.21 7.68 -0.44
CA MET A 296 1.36 6.64 0.59
C MET A 296 2.66 5.84 0.40
N LYS A 297 2.96 5.41 -0.83
CA LYS A 297 4.18 4.70 -1.18
C LYS A 297 5.43 5.53 -0.89
N HIS A 298 5.38 6.84 -1.19
CA HIS A 298 6.46 7.76 -0.82
C HIS A 298 6.78 7.69 0.68
N ARG A 299 5.75 7.74 1.54
CA ARG A 299 5.92 7.64 3.00
C ARG A 299 6.51 6.30 3.41
N TYR A 300 5.92 5.20 2.94
CA TYR A 300 6.41 3.85 3.28
C TYR A 300 7.83 3.59 2.77
N ASN A 301 8.17 4.10 1.59
CA ASN A 301 9.52 4.00 1.03
C ASN A 301 10.57 4.78 1.83
N GLN A 302 10.14 5.71 2.70
CA GLN A 302 10.99 6.39 3.70
C GLN A 302 10.97 5.69 5.07
N GLY A 303 10.33 4.55 5.20
CA GLY A 303 10.13 3.87 6.50
C GLY A 303 9.21 4.64 7.45
N LYS A 304 8.32 5.49 6.92
CA LYS A 304 7.41 6.33 7.71
C LYS A 304 5.97 5.90 7.46
N GLU A 305 5.21 5.78 8.54
CA GLU A 305 3.76 5.52 8.46
C GLU A 305 2.96 6.82 8.59
N GLY A 306 1.77 6.84 7.96
CA GLY A 306 0.85 7.97 8.05
C GLY A 306 1.37 9.25 7.38
N GLY A 307 0.81 10.40 7.78
CA GLY A 307 1.17 11.71 7.23
C GLY A 307 0.44 12.08 5.96
N VAL A 308 -0.39 11.20 5.39
CA VAL A 308 -1.25 11.48 4.23
C VAL A 308 -2.69 11.57 4.69
N PHE A 309 -3.38 12.63 4.29
CA PHE A 309 -4.74 12.97 4.71
C PHE A 309 -5.52 13.53 3.53
N PHE A 310 -6.84 13.62 3.64
CA PHE A 310 -7.67 14.52 2.84
C PHE A 310 -8.27 15.60 3.75
N TYR A 311 -8.73 16.71 3.18
CA TYR A 311 -9.52 17.70 3.90
C TYR A 311 -10.95 17.74 3.36
N ARG A 312 -11.94 17.72 4.25
CA ARG A 312 -13.33 17.97 3.92
C ARG A 312 -14.09 18.53 5.10
N ASP A 313 -14.75 19.66 4.89
CA ASP A 313 -15.61 20.27 5.90
C ASP A 313 -17.11 20.02 5.65
N SER A 314 -17.95 20.43 6.59
CA SER A 314 -19.41 20.33 6.50
C SER A 314 -20.04 21.20 5.41
N ASN A 315 -19.30 22.17 4.86
CA ASN A 315 -19.75 23.08 3.80
C ASN A 315 -19.40 22.53 2.39
N GLY A 316 -18.74 21.37 2.32
CA GLY A 316 -18.32 20.74 1.06
C GLY A 316 -17.02 21.29 0.51
N ASN A 317 -16.26 22.10 1.25
CA ASN A 317 -14.90 22.44 0.87
C ASN A 317 -14.01 21.21 1.02
N GLU A 318 -13.25 20.88 -0.02
CA GLU A 318 -12.43 19.66 -0.07
C GLU A 318 -11.07 19.96 -0.70
N VAL A 319 -10.03 19.27 -0.18
CA VAL A 319 -8.71 19.11 -0.82
C VAL A 319 -8.40 17.63 -0.84
N ASP A 320 -8.06 17.12 -2.02
CA ASP A 320 -7.97 15.69 -2.25
C ASP A 320 -6.86 15.04 -1.40
N ILE A 321 -5.69 15.69 -1.30
CA ILE A 321 -4.56 15.16 -0.52
C ILE A 321 -3.85 16.28 0.24
N LEU A 322 -3.58 16.04 1.52
CA LEU A 322 -2.68 16.80 2.36
C LEU A 322 -1.55 15.88 2.84
N LEU A 323 -0.34 16.13 2.39
CA LEU A 323 0.85 15.43 2.88
C LEU A 323 1.50 16.27 3.98
N LYS A 324 1.56 15.71 5.20
CA LYS A 324 2.15 16.36 6.36
C LYS A 324 3.55 15.82 6.63
N GLU A 325 4.55 16.68 6.51
CA GLU A 325 5.94 16.36 6.81
C GLU A 325 6.58 17.49 7.62
N GLU A 326 7.32 17.14 8.66
CA GLU A 326 8.07 18.09 9.51
C GLU A 326 7.22 19.27 10.01
N GLY A 327 5.94 19.02 10.28
CA GLY A 327 5.01 20.06 10.76
C GLY A 327 4.46 21.00 9.67
N GLN A 328 4.73 20.71 8.40
CA GLN A 328 4.30 21.48 7.24
C GLN A 328 3.37 20.67 6.34
N LEU A 329 2.61 21.31 5.47
CA LEU A 329 1.69 20.70 4.54
C LEU A 329 2.11 20.94 3.09
N THR A 330 2.10 19.86 2.31
CA THR A 330 1.97 19.90 0.84
C THR A 330 0.52 19.57 0.51
N ALA A 331 -0.16 20.47 -0.21
CA ALA A 331 -1.55 20.33 -0.60
C ALA A 331 -1.66 19.97 -2.09
N ILE A 332 -2.39 18.91 -2.41
CA ILE A 332 -2.48 18.38 -3.77
C ILE A 332 -3.94 18.24 -4.16
N GLU A 333 -4.29 18.83 -5.30
CA GLU A 333 -5.56 18.61 -6.00
C GLU A 333 -5.34 17.66 -7.16
N VAL A 334 -6.25 16.71 -7.39
CA VAL A 334 -6.09 15.65 -8.38
C VAL A 334 -7.16 15.76 -9.46
N LYS A 335 -6.76 15.81 -10.73
CA LYS A 335 -7.69 15.92 -11.85
C LYS A 335 -7.32 14.95 -12.97
N SER A 336 -8.19 14.04 -13.30
CA SER A 336 -7.95 13.07 -14.38
C SER A 336 -8.04 13.68 -15.80
N SER A 337 -8.45 14.94 -15.91
CA SER A 337 -8.53 15.68 -17.18
C SER A 337 -7.16 15.84 -17.83
N MET A 338 -7.11 15.78 -19.16
CA MET A 338 -5.91 16.07 -19.97
C MET A 338 -5.68 17.58 -20.16
N THR A 339 -6.70 18.40 -19.93
CA THR A 339 -6.64 19.86 -20.11
C THR A 339 -6.77 20.55 -18.78
N TYR A 340 -5.85 21.46 -18.47
CA TYR A 340 -5.89 22.30 -17.29
C TYR A 340 -7.08 23.28 -17.37
N GLN A 341 -7.73 23.51 -16.23
CA GLN A 341 -8.74 24.54 -16.04
C GLN A 341 -8.42 25.36 -14.78
N PRO A 342 -8.59 26.70 -14.81
CA PRO A 342 -8.29 27.57 -13.66
C PRO A 342 -9.03 27.19 -12.35
N ASP A 343 -10.22 26.60 -12.49
CA ASP A 343 -11.04 26.18 -11.35
C ASP A 343 -10.41 25.03 -10.55
N PHE A 344 -9.45 24.28 -11.14
CA PHE A 344 -8.71 23.23 -10.42
C PHE A 344 -7.94 23.77 -9.21
N ALA A 345 -7.54 25.03 -9.23
CA ALA A 345 -6.78 25.69 -8.16
C ALA A 345 -7.66 26.26 -7.04
N LYS A 346 -9.00 26.22 -7.12
CA LYS A 346 -9.90 26.95 -6.24
C LYS A 346 -9.76 26.53 -4.78
N SER A 347 -9.78 25.24 -4.49
CA SER A 347 -9.64 24.71 -3.12
C SER A 347 -8.26 25.03 -2.53
N LEU A 348 -7.20 24.86 -3.33
CA LEU A 348 -5.82 25.11 -2.91
C LEU A 348 -5.57 26.59 -2.53
N LYS A 349 -6.17 27.54 -3.26
CA LYS A 349 -6.07 28.96 -2.97
C LYS A 349 -6.71 29.33 -1.63
N ARG A 350 -7.80 28.65 -1.27
CA ARG A 350 -8.57 28.92 -0.05
C ARG A 350 -8.13 28.09 1.16
N LEU A 351 -7.22 27.15 0.99
CA LEU A 351 -6.83 26.22 2.07
C LEU A 351 -6.31 26.96 3.32
N HIS A 352 -5.67 28.11 3.16
CA HIS A 352 -5.21 28.94 4.29
C HIS A 352 -6.35 29.44 5.19
N GLU A 353 -7.59 29.47 4.71
CA GLU A 353 -8.78 29.81 5.52
C GLU A 353 -9.16 28.66 6.47
N TRP A 354 -8.71 27.43 6.19
CA TRP A 354 -9.18 26.19 6.84
C TRP A 354 -8.15 25.57 7.77
N THR A 355 -6.87 25.89 7.61
CA THR A 355 -5.76 25.35 8.42
C THR A 355 -4.81 26.48 8.85
N THR A 356 -4.23 26.35 10.06
CA THR A 356 -3.17 27.20 10.57
C THR A 356 -1.80 26.59 10.38
N THR A 357 -1.73 25.29 10.04
CA THR A 357 -0.48 24.62 9.71
C THR A 357 0.13 25.23 8.44
N PRO A 358 1.43 25.58 8.44
CA PRO A 358 2.09 26.17 7.28
C PRO A 358 1.96 25.27 6.03
N ILE A 359 1.56 25.88 4.92
CA ILE A 359 1.45 25.22 3.62
C ILE A 359 2.66 25.66 2.79
N THR A 360 3.60 24.75 2.58
CA THR A 360 4.86 25.04 1.87
C THR A 360 4.77 24.79 0.38
N GLN A 361 3.90 23.86 -0.03
CA GLN A 361 3.69 23.54 -1.43
C GLN A 361 2.20 23.37 -1.75
N ARG A 362 1.82 23.82 -2.94
CA ARG A 362 0.51 23.56 -3.53
C ARG A 362 0.70 23.01 -4.93
N ALA A 363 0.02 21.94 -5.26
CA ALA A 363 0.15 21.30 -6.58
C ALA A 363 -1.18 20.81 -7.11
N ILE A 364 -1.32 20.83 -8.42
CA ILE A 364 -2.35 20.14 -9.17
C ILE A 364 -1.66 19.01 -9.91
N VAL A 365 -2.00 17.77 -9.58
CA VAL A 365 -1.56 16.58 -10.31
C VAL A 365 -2.66 16.18 -11.27
N TYR A 366 -2.34 16.12 -12.58
CA TYR A 366 -3.39 15.91 -13.57
C TYR A 366 -2.95 14.95 -14.69
N GLY A 367 -3.91 14.60 -15.56
CA GLY A 367 -3.70 13.63 -16.64
C GLY A 367 -2.99 14.16 -17.88
N GLY A 368 -2.81 15.50 -18.01
CA GLY A 368 -2.14 16.12 -19.16
C GLY A 368 -0.62 16.20 -19.03
N ASP A 369 0.02 16.64 -20.11
CA ASP A 369 1.50 16.61 -20.24
C ASP A 369 2.19 17.95 -19.96
N PHE A 370 1.41 19.06 -19.95
CA PHE A 370 1.97 20.39 -19.69
C PHE A 370 2.27 20.57 -18.21
N GLU A 371 3.48 21.02 -17.88
CA GLU A 371 3.90 21.31 -16.50
C GLU A 371 4.25 22.79 -16.32
N ASN A 372 3.94 23.32 -15.14
CA ASN A 372 4.36 24.62 -14.69
C ASN A 372 4.74 24.56 -13.21
N THR A 373 6.01 24.70 -12.90
CA THR A 373 6.54 24.63 -11.54
C THR A 373 6.97 25.98 -10.98
N ALA A 374 6.86 27.06 -11.78
CA ALA A 374 7.32 28.41 -11.42
C ALA A 374 6.27 29.22 -10.64
N GLY A 375 5.02 28.77 -10.56
CA GLY A 375 3.94 29.49 -9.89
C GLY A 375 3.76 29.11 -8.41
N GLU A 376 2.90 29.84 -7.70
CA GLU A 376 2.50 29.52 -6.32
C GLU A 376 1.83 28.15 -6.22
N ILE A 377 1.13 27.71 -7.28
CA ILE A 377 0.52 26.41 -7.42
C ILE A 377 1.20 25.71 -8.60
N GLN A 378 1.89 24.62 -8.32
CA GLN A 378 2.56 23.83 -9.32
C GLN A 378 1.53 23.01 -10.12
N LEU A 379 1.71 22.91 -11.42
CA LEU A 379 0.96 22.01 -12.29
C LEU A 379 1.88 20.89 -12.72
N LEU A 380 1.55 19.65 -12.37
CA LEU A 380 2.40 18.49 -12.61
C LEU A 380 1.64 17.39 -13.33
N GLN A 381 2.33 16.76 -14.27
CA GLN A 381 1.91 15.47 -14.82
C GLN A 381 1.97 14.39 -13.73
N TYR A 382 1.04 13.45 -13.73
CA TYR A 382 0.98 12.35 -12.74
C TYR A 382 2.27 11.53 -12.67
N SER A 383 3.01 11.35 -13.77
CA SER A 383 4.28 10.60 -13.81
C SER A 383 5.42 11.31 -13.09
N ASN A 384 5.29 12.59 -12.83
CA ASN A 384 6.28 13.45 -12.19
C ASN A 384 5.91 13.87 -10.76
N ILE A 385 5.00 13.14 -10.13
CA ILE A 385 4.57 13.41 -8.75
C ILE A 385 5.74 13.38 -7.75
N ASN A 386 6.78 12.60 -8.04
CA ASN A 386 8.00 12.52 -7.24
C ASN A 386 8.70 13.87 -7.07
N LYS A 387 8.49 14.85 -7.99
CA LYS A 387 8.99 16.23 -7.84
C LYS A 387 8.45 16.93 -6.60
N LEU A 388 7.28 16.52 -6.09
CA LEU A 388 6.71 17.06 -4.83
C LEU A 388 7.44 16.52 -3.59
N PHE A 389 8.17 15.45 -3.72
CA PHE A 389 8.83 14.74 -2.63
C PHE A 389 10.34 15.01 -2.59
N ALA A 390 10.90 15.60 -3.65
CA ALA A 390 12.29 16.02 -3.69
C ALA A 390 12.45 17.29 -2.84
N LYS A 391 13.31 17.20 -1.80
CA LYS A 391 13.75 18.34 -0.99
C LYS A 391 15.07 18.89 -1.53
#